data_2f3683ec6a1c27fb8ae56e9402a5db49
#
_entry.id   2f3683ec6a1c27fb8ae56e9402a5db49
#
_cell.length_a   1.000
_cell.length_b   1.000
_cell.length_c   1.000
_cell.angle_alpha   90.00
_cell.angle_beta   90.00
_cell.angle_gamma   90.00
#
_symmetry.space_group_name_H-M   'P 1'
#
loop_
_entity.id
_entity.type
_entity.pdbx_description
1 polymer ?
#
loop_
_entity_poly.entity_id
_entity_poly.type
_entity_poly.pdbx_seq_one_letter_code
_entity_poly.pdbx_strand_id
1 'polypeptide(L)'
;WKYGFYFIYFILTVLYVCGIAALPEHWKTDIASIMIYSDPAAMGLFFMGAIVLLEKSQKVLNAMVVSPVKISEYILSKTVALIAISTVIALILGVVSGSNHLLGIAVGTALTSAIFTMLGIIAATKISNLNQFLIVIMPIEIVCFVPPIVGLFVKLPYLFRFFPFTACMNLITGKSVLLSFDMVLVIATLIILYIVARHTVEHMWKSLGGVKL
;
A
#
# COMPACT_ATOMS: atom_id res chain seq x y z
N TRP A 1 -5.89 -19.47 2.56
CA TRP A 1 -6.11 -20.25 3.80
C TRP A 1 -4.80 -20.60 4.51
N LYS A 2 -3.71 -20.95 3.82
CA LYS A 2 -2.46 -21.44 4.44
C LYS A 2 -1.73 -20.43 5.37
N TYR A 3 -1.99 -19.15 5.27
CA TYR A 3 -1.26 -18.13 6.05
C TYR A 3 -2.14 -17.28 6.99
N GLY A 4 -3.44 -17.57 7.10
CA GLY A 4 -4.34 -16.86 8.00
C GLY A 4 -4.59 -15.37 7.68
N PHE A 5 -3.96 -14.82 6.63
CA PHE A 5 -4.09 -13.40 6.28
C PHE A 5 -5.53 -12.98 6.01
N TYR A 6 -6.29 -13.79 5.28
CA TYR A 6 -7.71 -13.49 5.01
C TYR A 6 -8.56 -13.41 6.27
N PHE A 7 -8.23 -14.23 7.28
CA PHE A 7 -8.92 -14.23 8.56
C PHE A 7 -8.61 -12.95 9.36
N ILE A 8 -7.34 -12.53 9.38
CA ILE A 8 -6.93 -11.28 10.02
C ILE A 8 -7.61 -10.09 9.34
N TYR A 9 -7.62 -10.02 8.01
CA TYR A 9 -8.31 -8.98 7.27
C TYR A 9 -9.81 -8.95 7.54
N PHE A 10 -10.46 -10.11 7.64
CA PHE A 10 -11.86 -10.20 7.97
C PHE A 10 -12.15 -9.62 9.36
N ILE A 11 -11.38 -10.02 10.37
CA ILE A 11 -11.53 -9.50 11.76
C ILE A 11 -11.32 -7.98 11.78
N LEU A 12 -10.26 -7.49 11.15
CA LEU A 12 -9.96 -6.05 11.07
C LEU A 12 -11.08 -5.28 10.39
N THR A 13 -11.61 -5.79 9.28
CA THR A 13 -12.72 -5.17 8.58
C THR A 13 -13.96 -5.06 9.46
N VAL A 14 -14.32 -6.13 10.18
CA VAL A 14 -15.46 -6.10 11.14
C VAL A 14 -15.22 -5.08 12.24
N LEU A 15 -14.01 -5.03 12.80
CA LEU A 15 -13.65 -4.08 13.84
C LEU A 15 -13.75 -2.63 13.35
N TYR A 16 -13.32 -2.34 12.14
CA TYR A 16 -13.41 -1.01 11.52
C TYR A 16 -14.85 -0.62 11.21
N VAL A 17 -15.65 -1.52 10.67
CA VAL A 17 -17.08 -1.29 10.44
C VAL A 17 -17.79 -0.95 11.74
N CYS A 18 -17.57 -1.72 12.79
CA CYS A 18 -18.12 -1.44 14.12
C CYS A 18 -17.62 -0.09 14.66
N GLY A 19 -16.36 0.22 14.50
CA GLY A 19 -15.76 1.49 14.91
C GLY A 19 -16.40 2.69 14.21
N ILE A 20 -16.50 2.65 12.87
CA ILE A 20 -17.12 3.73 12.07
C ILE A 20 -18.62 3.86 12.41
N ALA A 21 -19.33 2.74 12.59
CA ALA A 21 -20.76 2.77 12.92
C ALA A 21 -21.03 3.44 14.27
N ALA A 22 -20.13 3.33 15.23
CA ALA A 22 -20.23 3.93 16.56
C ALA A 22 -19.88 5.43 16.59
N LEU A 23 -19.33 6.01 15.50
CA LEU A 23 -18.93 7.41 15.45
C LEU A 23 -20.11 8.35 15.17
N PRO A 24 -20.06 9.62 15.69
CA PRO A 24 -20.97 10.68 15.28
C PRO A 24 -20.87 10.97 13.78
N GLU A 25 -21.99 11.31 13.12
CA GLU A 25 -22.08 11.52 11.67
C GLU A 25 -21.01 12.48 11.10
N HIS A 26 -20.72 13.57 11.82
CA HIS A 26 -19.77 14.60 11.37
C HIS A 26 -18.31 14.15 11.35
N TRP A 27 -17.95 13.05 12.01
CA TRP A 27 -16.58 12.50 12.02
C TRP A 27 -16.42 11.25 11.14
N LYS A 28 -17.55 10.64 10.73
CA LYS A 28 -17.52 9.35 10.01
C LYS A 28 -16.68 9.38 8.76
N THR A 29 -16.84 10.38 7.91
CA THR A 29 -16.15 10.47 6.61
C THR A 29 -14.66 10.71 6.76
N ASP A 30 -14.25 11.59 7.68
CA ASP A 30 -12.83 11.90 7.88
C ASP A 30 -12.09 10.72 8.53
N ILE A 31 -12.68 10.13 9.58
CA ILE A 31 -12.09 8.97 10.25
C ILE A 31 -12.09 7.74 9.33
N ALA A 32 -13.15 7.52 8.53
CA ALA A 32 -13.18 6.45 7.56
C ALA A 32 -12.06 6.63 6.50
N SER A 33 -11.83 7.87 6.04
CA SER A 33 -10.75 8.16 5.09
C SER A 33 -9.37 7.88 5.68
N ILE A 34 -9.15 8.23 6.96
CA ILE A 34 -7.91 7.90 7.68
C ILE A 34 -7.77 6.38 7.81
N MET A 35 -8.82 5.67 8.19
CA MET A 35 -8.82 4.21 8.31
C MET A 35 -8.55 3.53 6.96
N ILE A 36 -9.18 3.99 5.87
CA ILE A 36 -8.96 3.46 4.52
C ILE A 36 -7.51 3.70 4.06
N TYR A 37 -6.97 4.87 4.35
CA TYR A 37 -5.60 5.21 4.00
C TYR A 37 -4.57 4.43 4.84
N SER A 38 -4.78 4.37 6.16
CA SER A 38 -3.80 3.79 7.08
C SER A 38 -3.74 2.28 7.01
N ASP A 39 -4.83 1.59 6.74
CA ASP A 39 -4.87 0.14 6.84
C ASP A 39 -5.06 -0.56 5.49
N PRO A 40 -6.19 -0.49 4.78
CA PRO A 40 -6.30 -1.17 3.49
C PRO A 40 -5.26 -0.73 2.47
N ALA A 41 -4.97 0.58 2.42
CA ALA A 41 -4.01 1.10 1.46
C ALA A 41 -2.55 0.82 1.85
N ALA A 42 -2.19 0.93 3.12
CA ALA A 42 -0.81 0.80 3.58
C ALA A 42 -0.40 -0.61 4.00
N MET A 43 -1.36 -1.51 4.20
CA MET A 43 -1.05 -2.93 4.47
C MET A 43 -0.11 -3.54 3.43
N GLY A 44 -0.13 -3.04 2.18
CA GLY A 44 0.82 -3.42 1.15
C GLY A 44 2.28 -3.28 1.58
N LEU A 45 2.60 -2.27 2.38
CA LEU A 45 3.95 -2.03 2.85
C LEU A 45 4.44 -3.17 3.76
N PHE A 46 3.68 -3.48 4.82
CA PHE A 46 4.05 -4.50 5.81
C PHE A 46 3.91 -5.92 5.27
N PHE A 47 2.74 -6.25 4.72
CA PHE A 47 2.49 -7.62 4.27
C PHE A 47 3.37 -8.02 3.12
N MET A 48 3.61 -7.10 2.18
CA MET A 48 4.48 -7.42 1.05
C MET A 48 5.91 -7.65 1.51
N GLY A 49 6.41 -6.81 2.41
CA GLY A 49 7.71 -7.01 2.99
C GLY A 49 7.82 -8.34 3.74
N ALA A 50 6.85 -8.65 4.58
CA ALA A 50 6.82 -9.92 5.32
C ALA A 50 6.73 -11.12 4.37
N ILE A 51 5.91 -11.08 3.31
CA ILE A 51 5.78 -12.15 2.32
C ILE A 51 7.11 -12.37 1.59
N VAL A 52 7.77 -11.31 1.10
CA VAL A 52 9.06 -11.43 0.41
C VAL A 52 10.15 -12.00 1.32
N LEU A 53 10.19 -11.58 2.58
CA LEU A 53 11.13 -12.10 3.57
C LEU A 53 10.85 -13.57 3.91
N LEU A 54 9.59 -13.95 4.00
CA LEU A 54 9.18 -15.34 4.20
C LEU A 54 9.59 -16.22 3.00
N GLU A 55 9.37 -15.74 1.78
CA GLU A 55 9.80 -16.43 0.56
C GLU A 55 11.32 -16.58 0.48
N LYS A 56 12.09 -15.56 0.96
CA LYS A 56 13.55 -15.68 1.11
C LYS A 56 13.92 -16.77 2.11
N SER A 57 13.32 -16.75 3.29
CA SER A 57 13.65 -17.71 4.36
C SER A 57 13.31 -19.15 4.00
N GLN A 58 12.21 -19.35 3.27
CA GLN A 58 11.76 -20.67 2.78
C GLN A 58 12.44 -21.10 1.48
N LYS A 59 13.39 -20.29 0.94
CA LYS A 59 14.07 -20.55 -0.34
C LYS A 59 13.14 -20.70 -1.55
N VAL A 60 11.91 -20.21 -1.45
CA VAL A 60 10.91 -20.21 -2.55
C VAL A 60 11.42 -19.38 -3.73
N LEU A 61 12.11 -18.29 -3.45
CA LEU A 61 12.71 -17.44 -4.50
C LEU A 61 13.75 -18.17 -5.33
N ASN A 62 14.50 -19.15 -4.76
CA ASN A 62 15.47 -19.96 -5.51
C ASN A 62 14.76 -20.82 -6.58
N ALA A 63 13.58 -21.37 -6.25
CA ALA A 63 12.78 -22.10 -7.21
C ALA A 63 12.17 -21.19 -8.29
N MET A 64 11.80 -19.94 -7.92
CA MET A 64 11.29 -18.97 -8.89
C MET A 64 12.34 -18.50 -9.89
N VAL A 65 13.60 -18.34 -9.45
CA VAL A 65 14.70 -17.89 -10.33
C VAL A 65 14.99 -18.90 -11.45
N VAL A 66 14.80 -20.20 -11.21
CA VAL A 66 14.99 -21.25 -12.23
C VAL A 66 13.71 -21.55 -13.03
N SER A 67 12.59 -20.95 -12.66
CA SER A 67 11.31 -21.10 -13.37
C SER A 67 11.19 -20.05 -14.50
N PRO A 68 10.30 -20.25 -15.48
CA PRO A 68 10.07 -19.31 -16.58
C PRO A 68 9.31 -18.03 -16.17
N VAL A 69 9.10 -17.78 -14.87
CA VAL A 69 8.36 -16.62 -14.34
C VAL A 69 9.17 -15.34 -14.56
N LYS A 70 8.52 -14.32 -15.14
CA LYS A 70 9.14 -13.02 -15.31
C LYS A 70 9.07 -12.18 -14.03
N ILE A 71 10.07 -11.33 -13.78
CA ILE A 71 10.12 -10.41 -12.64
C ILE A 71 8.86 -9.52 -12.59
N SER A 72 8.41 -9.04 -13.74
CA SER A 72 7.18 -8.23 -13.84
C SER A 72 5.95 -9.01 -13.40
N GLU A 73 5.83 -10.29 -13.74
CA GLU A 73 4.72 -11.15 -13.32
C GLU A 73 4.73 -11.37 -11.81
N TYR A 74 5.92 -11.58 -11.23
CA TYR A 74 6.10 -11.68 -9.78
C TYR A 74 5.62 -10.41 -9.05
N ILE A 75 6.07 -9.23 -9.48
CA ILE A 75 5.69 -7.95 -8.86
C ILE A 75 4.19 -7.69 -9.06
N LEU A 76 3.68 -7.82 -10.29
CA LEU A 76 2.30 -7.49 -10.62
C LEU A 76 1.30 -8.43 -9.94
N SER A 77 1.57 -9.74 -9.87
CA SER A 77 0.66 -10.70 -9.22
C SER A 77 0.42 -10.35 -7.75
N LYS A 78 1.47 -9.96 -7.03
CA LYS A 78 1.38 -9.57 -5.63
C LYS A 78 0.68 -8.22 -5.45
N THR A 79 1.02 -7.26 -6.30
CA THR A 79 0.41 -5.92 -6.27
C THR A 79 -1.08 -6.01 -6.56
N VAL A 80 -1.50 -6.74 -7.59
CA VAL A 80 -2.92 -6.90 -7.94
C VAL A 80 -3.70 -7.61 -6.83
N ALA A 81 -3.12 -8.63 -6.18
CA ALA A 81 -3.75 -9.32 -5.07
C ALA A 81 -4.04 -8.38 -3.89
N LEU A 82 -3.06 -7.54 -3.51
CA LEU A 82 -3.23 -6.58 -2.41
C LEU A 82 -4.17 -5.43 -2.80
N ILE A 83 -4.11 -4.91 -4.03
CA ILE A 83 -5.06 -3.92 -4.54
C ILE A 83 -6.49 -4.45 -4.43
N ALA A 84 -6.73 -5.69 -4.86
CA ALA A 84 -8.08 -6.27 -4.83
C ALA A 84 -8.63 -6.33 -3.39
N ILE A 85 -7.85 -6.82 -2.44
CA ILE A 85 -8.26 -6.92 -1.03
C ILE A 85 -8.49 -5.52 -0.46
N SER A 86 -7.52 -4.61 -0.62
CA SER A 86 -7.60 -3.24 -0.09
C SER A 86 -8.79 -2.47 -0.65
N THR A 87 -9.07 -2.60 -1.96
CA THR A 87 -10.18 -1.90 -2.60
C THR A 87 -11.54 -2.42 -2.12
N VAL A 88 -11.68 -3.73 -1.93
CA VAL A 88 -12.92 -4.31 -1.40
C VAL A 88 -13.19 -3.78 0.02
N ILE A 89 -12.19 -3.79 0.89
CA ILE A 89 -12.33 -3.28 2.27
C ILE A 89 -12.65 -1.79 2.25
N ALA A 90 -11.93 -1.00 1.46
CA ALA A 90 -12.16 0.44 1.34
C ALA A 90 -13.57 0.78 0.86
N LEU A 91 -14.12 0.01 -0.08
CA LEU A 91 -15.50 0.19 -0.54
C LEU A 91 -16.51 -0.13 0.56
N ILE A 92 -16.28 -1.19 1.35
CA ILE A 92 -17.13 -1.52 2.50
C ILE A 92 -17.12 -0.35 3.50
N LEU A 93 -15.95 0.15 3.87
CA LEU A 93 -15.81 1.28 4.79
C LEU A 93 -16.42 2.57 4.23
N GLY A 94 -16.24 2.83 2.92
CA GLY A 94 -16.83 3.95 2.22
C GLY A 94 -18.36 3.94 2.24
N VAL A 95 -18.97 2.78 2.04
CA VAL A 95 -20.44 2.60 2.13
C VAL A 95 -20.93 2.81 3.58
N VAL A 96 -20.26 2.21 4.55
CA VAL A 96 -20.62 2.34 5.98
C VAL A 96 -20.48 3.78 6.48
N SER A 97 -19.49 4.52 5.97
CA SER A 97 -19.31 5.94 6.32
C SER A 97 -20.30 6.89 5.62
N GLY A 98 -21.12 6.39 4.68
CA GLY A 98 -22.05 7.22 3.92
C GLY A 98 -21.37 8.09 2.85
N SER A 99 -20.20 7.72 2.37
CA SER A 99 -19.45 8.50 1.38
C SER A 99 -20.10 8.46 -0.01
N ASN A 100 -20.28 9.63 -0.64
CA ASN A 100 -20.89 9.76 -1.97
C ASN A 100 -19.91 9.58 -3.15
N HIS A 101 -18.59 9.41 -2.89
CA HIS A 101 -17.55 9.36 -3.91
C HIS A 101 -16.82 7.99 -3.96
N LEU A 102 -17.57 6.91 -3.95
CA LEU A 102 -17.04 5.53 -3.91
C LEU A 102 -16.03 5.22 -5.02
N LEU A 103 -16.18 5.81 -6.22
CA LEU A 103 -15.19 5.67 -7.29
C LEU A 103 -13.84 6.29 -6.92
N GLY A 104 -13.84 7.47 -6.30
CA GLY A 104 -12.63 8.11 -5.80
C GLY A 104 -11.95 7.26 -4.73
N ILE A 105 -12.72 6.71 -3.79
CA ILE A 105 -12.23 5.78 -2.76
C ILE A 105 -11.61 4.54 -3.43
N ALA A 106 -12.30 3.90 -4.38
CA ALA A 106 -11.80 2.69 -5.04
C ALA A 106 -10.48 2.95 -5.78
N VAL A 107 -10.45 3.97 -6.64
CA VAL A 107 -9.25 4.31 -7.43
C VAL A 107 -8.13 4.83 -6.54
N GLY A 108 -8.43 5.72 -5.60
CA GLY A 108 -7.47 6.26 -4.65
C GLY A 108 -6.81 5.17 -3.82
N THR A 109 -7.61 4.25 -3.26
CA THR A 109 -7.10 3.11 -2.48
C THR A 109 -6.30 2.14 -3.35
N ALA A 110 -6.76 1.82 -4.56
CA ALA A 110 -6.04 0.93 -5.48
C ALA A 110 -4.64 1.47 -5.81
N LEU A 111 -4.53 2.74 -6.16
CA LEU A 111 -3.26 3.39 -6.46
C LEU A 111 -2.36 3.51 -5.23
N THR A 112 -2.93 3.87 -4.08
CA THR A 112 -2.20 3.96 -2.82
C THR A 112 -1.66 2.61 -2.39
N SER A 113 -2.49 1.56 -2.44
CA SER A 113 -2.08 0.17 -2.17
C SER A 113 -0.95 -0.29 -3.10
N ALA A 114 -1.00 0.07 -4.39
CA ALA A 114 0.07 -0.23 -5.33
C ALA A 114 1.39 0.45 -4.92
N ILE A 115 1.37 1.74 -4.56
CA ILE A 115 2.55 2.48 -4.11
C ILE A 115 3.17 1.83 -2.87
N PHE A 116 2.37 1.57 -1.84
CA PHE A 116 2.85 0.95 -0.61
C PHE A 116 3.36 -0.48 -0.83
N THR A 117 2.72 -1.25 -1.70
CA THR A 117 3.20 -2.59 -2.10
C THR A 117 4.57 -2.51 -2.76
N MET A 118 4.79 -1.57 -3.70
CA MET A 118 6.10 -1.38 -4.33
C MET A 118 7.16 -0.99 -3.32
N LEU A 119 6.86 -0.09 -2.39
CA LEU A 119 7.77 0.29 -1.31
C LEU A 119 8.12 -0.91 -0.42
N GLY A 120 7.14 -1.74 -0.07
CA GLY A 120 7.35 -2.97 0.69
C GLY A 120 8.28 -3.96 -0.02
N ILE A 121 8.07 -4.17 -1.33
CA ILE A 121 8.96 -5.00 -2.16
C ILE A 121 10.39 -4.43 -2.15
N ILE A 122 10.55 -3.13 -2.44
CA ILE A 122 11.87 -2.48 -2.49
C ILE A 122 12.61 -2.62 -1.17
N ALA A 123 11.96 -2.36 -0.05
CA ALA A 123 12.55 -2.51 1.27
C ALA A 123 12.98 -3.95 1.55
N ALA A 124 12.09 -4.92 1.28
CA ALA A 124 12.33 -6.32 1.54
C ALA A 124 13.43 -6.95 0.67
N THR A 125 13.69 -6.40 -0.53
CA THR A 125 14.77 -6.91 -1.38
C THR A 125 16.16 -6.73 -0.73
N LYS A 126 16.34 -5.67 0.05
CA LYS A 126 17.63 -5.29 0.67
C LYS A 126 17.83 -5.86 2.08
N ILE A 127 16.78 -6.41 2.68
CA ILE A 127 16.76 -6.83 4.08
C ILE A 127 16.67 -8.35 4.15
N SER A 128 17.27 -8.95 5.19
CA SER A 128 17.32 -10.40 5.34
C SER A 128 16.46 -10.95 6.48
N ASN A 129 16.07 -10.13 7.45
CA ASN A 129 15.25 -10.58 8.57
C ASN A 129 14.11 -9.60 8.91
N LEU A 130 13.06 -10.12 9.53
CA LEU A 130 11.83 -9.37 9.81
C LEU A 130 12.06 -8.21 10.81
N ASN A 131 12.89 -8.41 11.83
CA ASN A 131 13.15 -7.35 12.83
C ASN A 131 13.84 -6.14 12.19
N GLN A 132 14.83 -6.38 11.34
CA GLN A 132 15.49 -5.30 10.58
C GLN A 132 14.51 -4.61 9.63
N PHE A 133 13.61 -5.37 9.01
CA PHE A 133 12.58 -4.82 8.14
C PHE A 133 11.66 -3.86 8.91
N LEU A 134 11.17 -4.26 10.09
CA LEU A 134 10.30 -3.41 10.91
C LEU A 134 11.00 -2.10 11.32
N ILE A 135 12.29 -2.17 11.73
CA ILE A 135 13.05 -0.96 12.08
C ILE A 135 13.19 0.01 10.90
N VAL A 136 13.38 -0.51 9.68
CA VAL A 136 13.55 0.33 8.49
C VAL A 136 12.21 0.88 7.99
N ILE A 137 11.14 0.10 8.11
CA ILE A 137 9.83 0.49 7.59
C ILE A 137 9.14 1.55 8.46
N MET A 138 9.31 1.51 9.78
CA MET A 138 8.69 2.46 10.73
C MET A 138 8.96 3.94 10.39
N PRO A 139 10.21 4.40 10.16
CA PRO A 139 10.45 5.78 9.76
C PRO A 139 9.82 6.14 8.41
N ILE A 140 9.84 5.21 7.45
CA ILE A 140 9.22 5.41 6.13
C ILE A 140 7.71 5.59 6.30
N GLU A 141 7.11 4.76 7.13
CA GLU A 141 5.67 4.82 7.42
C GLU A 141 5.30 6.16 8.07
N ILE A 142 6.02 6.61 9.07
CA ILE A 142 5.78 7.91 9.72
C ILE A 142 5.80 9.03 8.68
N VAL A 143 6.79 9.07 7.80
CA VAL A 143 6.89 10.07 6.73
C VAL A 143 5.73 9.98 5.73
N CYS A 144 5.29 8.76 5.40
CA CYS A 144 4.19 8.56 4.46
C CYS A 144 2.81 8.87 5.06
N PHE A 145 2.63 8.69 6.38
CA PHE A 145 1.32 8.82 7.05
C PHE A 145 1.08 10.17 7.69
N VAL A 146 2.07 10.72 8.40
CA VAL A 146 1.85 11.93 9.20
C VAL A 146 1.43 13.13 8.35
N PRO A 147 2.12 13.48 7.24
CA PRO A 147 1.73 14.65 6.46
C PRO A 147 0.32 14.55 5.86
N PRO A 148 -0.10 13.42 5.22
CA PRO A 148 -1.45 13.30 4.70
C PRO A 148 -2.54 13.42 5.76
N ILE A 149 -2.35 12.78 6.92
CA ILE A 149 -3.33 12.82 8.02
C ILE A 149 -3.42 14.23 8.61
N VAL A 150 -2.29 14.89 8.88
CA VAL A 150 -2.27 16.27 9.36
C VAL A 150 -2.94 17.21 8.36
N GLY A 151 -2.77 16.97 7.05
CA GLY A 151 -3.40 17.73 5.97
C GLY A 151 -4.94 17.66 5.91
N LEU A 152 -5.56 16.73 6.62
CA LEU A 152 -7.03 16.71 6.76
C LEU A 152 -7.52 17.83 7.70
N PHE A 153 -6.77 18.13 8.74
CA PHE A 153 -7.16 19.03 9.84
C PHE A 153 -6.51 20.40 9.74
N VAL A 154 -5.32 20.48 9.13
CA VAL A 154 -4.53 21.71 9.05
C VAL A 154 -4.09 21.98 7.60
N LYS A 155 -4.11 23.24 7.19
CA LYS A 155 -3.57 23.62 5.88
C LYS A 155 -2.05 23.43 5.88
N LEU A 156 -1.58 22.46 5.10
CA LEU A 156 -0.16 22.20 4.92
C LEU A 156 0.51 23.29 4.07
N PRO A 157 1.81 23.54 4.27
CA PRO A 157 2.60 24.38 3.37
C PRO A 157 2.50 23.91 1.93
N TYR A 158 2.62 24.86 0.97
CA TYR A 158 2.46 24.59 -0.46
C TYR A 158 3.37 23.46 -1.00
N LEU A 159 4.51 23.24 -0.36
CA LEU A 159 5.45 22.18 -0.71
C LEU A 159 4.81 20.77 -0.64
N PHE A 160 3.91 20.54 0.31
CA PHE A 160 3.22 19.26 0.47
C PHE A 160 2.20 18.95 -0.64
N ARG A 161 1.90 19.93 -1.50
CA ARG A 161 1.10 19.68 -2.71
C ARG A 161 1.79 18.73 -3.70
N PHE A 162 3.12 18.71 -3.69
CA PHE A 162 3.93 17.80 -4.52
C PHE A 162 4.24 16.47 -3.84
N PHE A 163 3.70 16.24 -2.65
CA PHE A 163 3.95 15.02 -1.90
C PHE A 163 2.94 13.94 -2.32
N PRO A 164 3.40 12.80 -2.90
CA PRO A 164 2.50 11.79 -3.49
C PRO A 164 1.48 11.22 -2.52
N PHE A 165 1.85 11.09 -1.24
CA PHE A 165 0.98 10.51 -0.22
C PHE A 165 -0.16 11.46 0.18
N THR A 166 0.06 12.77 0.15
CA THR A 166 -1.03 13.77 0.29
C THR A 166 -1.97 13.71 -0.90
N ALA A 167 -1.46 13.52 -2.10
CA ALA A 167 -2.28 13.33 -3.30
C ALA A 167 -3.14 12.05 -3.20
N CYS A 168 -2.58 10.94 -2.70
CA CYS A 168 -3.33 9.73 -2.42
C CYS A 168 -4.49 9.96 -1.44
N MET A 169 -4.23 10.66 -0.33
CA MET A 169 -5.25 11.02 0.65
C MET A 169 -6.34 11.90 0.06
N ASN A 170 -5.98 12.89 -0.78
CA ASN A 170 -6.94 13.77 -1.45
C ASN A 170 -7.87 12.99 -2.40
N LEU A 171 -7.37 11.96 -3.08
CA LEU A 171 -8.20 11.08 -3.92
C LEU A 171 -9.18 10.26 -3.08
N ILE A 172 -8.72 9.68 -1.95
CA ILE A 172 -9.55 8.89 -1.05
C ILE A 172 -10.63 9.75 -0.39
N THR A 173 -10.30 10.99 0.02
CA THR A 173 -11.26 11.91 0.66
C THR A 173 -12.21 12.61 -0.33
N GLY A 174 -11.99 12.45 -1.64
CA GLY A 174 -12.76 13.15 -2.67
C GLY A 174 -12.46 14.66 -2.78
N LYS A 175 -11.40 15.14 -2.12
CA LYS A 175 -10.93 16.54 -2.28
C LYS A 175 -10.35 16.79 -3.67
N SER A 176 -9.87 15.75 -4.35
CA SER A 176 -9.36 15.81 -5.72
C SER A 176 -10.22 15.00 -6.68
N VAL A 177 -10.42 15.54 -7.88
CA VAL A 177 -11.11 14.85 -8.97
C VAL A 177 -10.16 13.85 -9.63
N LEU A 178 -10.71 12.74 -10.20
CA LEU A 178 -9.93 11.69 -10.87
C LEU A 178 -9.03 12.14 -12.03
N LEU A 179 -9.25 13.35 -12.58
CA LEU A 179 -8.44 13.97 -13.65
C LEU A 179 -7.60 15.15 -13.14
N SER A 180 -7.27 15.18 -11.85
CA SER A 180 -6.52 16.26 -11.24
C SER A 180 -5.01 16.06 -11.30
N PHE A 181 -4.26 17.13 -10.95
CA PHE A 181 -2.81 17.07 -10.74
C PHE A 181 -2.38 15.95 -9.78
N ASP A 182 -3.18 15.69 -8.73
CA ASP A 182 -2.92 14.65 -7.74
C ASP A 182 -2.89 13.26 -8.38
N MET A 183 -3.80 12.98 -9.32
CA MET A 183 -3.81 11.71 -10.06
C MET A 183 -2.54 11.52 -10.90
N VAL A 184 -2.12 12.56 -11.62
CA VAL A 184 -0.90 12.53 -12.43
C VAL A 184 0.33 12.28 -11.54
N LEU A 185 0.40 12.96 -10.40
CA LEU A 185 1.49 12.80 -9.43
C LEU A 185 1.56 11.37 -8.87
N VAL A 186 0.42 10.79 -8.51
CA VAL A 186 0.33 9.43 -7.99
C VAL A 186 0.75 8.40 -9.04
N ILE A 187 0.27 8.55 -10.29
CA ILE A 187 0.65 7.66 -11.41
C ILE A 187 2.16 7.79 -11.72
N ALA A 188 2.69 9.00 -11.78
CA ALA A 188 4.12 9.20 -12.00
C ALA A 188 4.97 8.54 -10.91
N THR A 189 4.57 8.69 -9.65
CA THR A 189 5.21 8.03 -8.51
C THR A 189 5.15 6.52 -8.63
N LEU A 190 3.99 5.96 -9.01
CA LEU A 190 3.82 4.52 -9.21
C LEU A 190 4.74 3.97 -10.31
N ILE A 191 4.87 4.69 -11.42
CA ILE A 191 5.77 4.30 -12.52
C ILE A 191 7.23 4.28 -12.04
N ILE A 192 7.67 5.32 -11.34
CA ILE A 192 9.02 5.41 -10.78
C ILE A 192 9.28 4.26 -9.81
N LEU A 193 8.36 4.01 -8.88
CA LEU A 193 8.49 2.93 -7.92
C LEU A 193 8.48 1.54 -8.58
N TYR A 194 7.68 1.34 -9.63
CA TYR A 194 7.70 0.10 -10.39
C TYR A 194 9.06 -0.16 -11.05
N ILE A 195 9.67 0.86 -11.66
CA ILE A 195 11.00 0.75 -12.28
C ILE A 195 12.04 0.39 -11.21
N VAL A 196 12.01 1.06 -10.06
CA VAL A 196 12.92 0.79 -8.93
C VAL A 196 12.68 -0.62 -8.36
N ALA A 197 11.43 -1.02 -8.14
CA ALA A 197 11.07 -2.35 -7.65
C ALA A 197 11.57 -3.44 -8.59
N ARG A 198 11.36 -3.27 -9.90
CA ARG A 198 11.85 -4.20 -10.92
C ARG A 198 13.37 -4.34 -10.86
N HIS A 199 14.09 -3.22 -10.79
CA HIS A 199 15.56 -3.23 -10.73
C HIS A 199 16.07 -3.91 -9.45
N THR A 200 15.48 -3.62 -8.30
CA THR A 200 15.90 -4.21 -7.02
C THR A 200 15.58 -5.71 -6.93
N VAL A 201 14.43 -6.15 -7.46
CA VAL A 201 14.07 -7.57 -7.54
C VAL A 201 15.00 -8.31 -8.51
N GLU A 202 15.32 -7.71 -9.67
CA GLU A 202 16.26 -8.28 -10.62
C GLU A 202 17.65 -8.51 -10.00
N HIS A 203 18.16 -7.52 -9.27
CA HIS A 203 19.40 -7.62 -8.54
C HIS A 203 19.37 -8.73 -7.47
N MET A 204 18.27 -8.80 -6.71
CA MET A 204 18.07 -9.85 -5.72
C MET A 204 18.06 -11.25 -6.37
N TRP A 205 17.38 -11.43 -7.50
CA TRP A 205 17.32 -12.71 -8.21
C TRP A 205 18.69 -13.14 -8.76
N LYS A 206 19.46 -12.20 -9.33
CA LYS A 206 20.83 -12.48 -9.78
C LYS A 206 21.74 -12.94 -8.65
N SER A 207 21.62 -12.32 -7.47
CA SER A 207 22.41 -12.73 -6.29
C SER A 207 22.04 -14.12 -5.77
N LEU A 208 20.78 -14.52 -5.88
CA LEU A 208 20.29 -15.85 -5.48
C LEU A 208 20.67 -16.93 -6.51
N GLY A 209 20.72 -16.59 -7.79
CA GLY A 209 21.15 -17.49 -8.88
C GLY A 209 22.64 -17.76 -8.96
N GLY A 210 23.43 -17.23 -8.02
CA GLY A 210 24.89 -17.45 -7.97
C GLY A 210 25.70 -16.62 -8.99
N VAL A 211 25.07 -15.72 -9.73
CA VAL A 211 25.77 -14.78 -10.60
C VAL A 211 26.36 -13.67 -9.75
N LYS A 212 27.66 -13.71 -9.49
CA LYS A 212 28.38 -12.57 -8.91
C LYS A 212 28.35 -11.41 -9.91
N LEU A 213 27.82 -10.27 -9.48
CA LEU A 213 27.89 -8.99 -10.20
C LEU A 213 29.23 -8.34 -9.92
#